data_c4f53ad7c7dcb057173045de3512b432
#
_entry.id   c4f53ad7c7dcb057173045de3512b432
#
_cell.length_a   1.000
_cell.length_b   1.000
_cell.length_c   1.000
_cell.angle_alpha   90.00
_cell.angle_beta   90.00
_cell.angle_gamma   90.00
#
_symmetry.space_group_name_H-M   'P 1'
#
loop_
_entity.id
_entity.type
_entity.pdbx_description
1 polymer ?
#
loop_
_entity_poly.entity_id
_entity_poly.type
_entity_poly.pdbx_seq_one_letter_code
_entity_poly.pdbx_strand_id
1 'polypeptide(L)'
;MKILITGTSQGIGKAIAELFLANHHTVIGIDRQQASIVDAHYTHIAADICDIDSLPAIDDVEVLVNNAGTQNESDIDTNLKALIRVTERYGIQPSIRSILNIGSASGHTGAEFPEYCASKGGVIAYTKNVALRVAKYGATCNSLDPGGVVTPLNSCVMEDPALWQEIMDQTPLKRWATAEEIAQWAYFLTVTNGFCTGQSIVVDGGESILSHFVWPES
;
A
#
# COMPACT_ATOMS: atom_id res chain seq x y z
N MET A 1 -0.19 18.38 7.36
CA MET A 1 0.62 17.95 6.19
C MET A 1 -0.29 17.79 4.99
N LYS A 2 0.27 17.96 3.79
CA LYS A 2 -0.41 17.65 2.51
C LYS A 2 -0.05 16.22 2.08
N ILE A 3 -1.05 15.36 2.05
CA ILE A 3 -0.92 13.94 1.80
C ILE A 3 -1.51 13.62 0.43
N LEU A 4 -0.78 12.93 -0.43
CA LEU A 4 -1.27 12.40 -1.69
C LEU A 4 -1.39 10.88 -1.59
N ILE A 5 -2.59 10.35 -1.87
CA ILE A 5 -2.86 8.92 -1.78
C ILE A 5 -3.50 8.46 -3.09
N THR A 6 -3.02 7.36 -3.66
CA THR A 6 -3.66 6.72 -4.81
C THR A 6 -4.56 5.56 -4.38
N GLY A 7 -5.72 5.39 -5.03
CA GLY A 7 -6.67 4.31 -4.73
C GLY A 7 -7.50 4.55 -3.46
N THR A 8 -8.13 5.72 -3.32
CA THR A 8 -8.81 6.16 -2.09
C THR A 8 -10.30 5.87 -2.02
N SER A 9 -10.92 5.31 -3.07
CA SER A 9 -12.37 5.14 -3.09
C SER A 9 -12.86 3.93 -2.29
N GLN A 10 -11.96 2.97 -1.96
CA GLN A 10 -12.31 1.78 -1.19
C GLN A 10 -11.09 1.15 -0.50
N GLY A 11 -11.33 0.15 0.36
CA GLY A 11 -10.31 -0.71 0.95
C GLY A 11 -9.23 0.05 1.73
N ILE A 12 -7.99 -0.41 1.61
CA ILE A 12 -6.84 0.10 2.36
C ILE A 12 -6.62 1.60 2.13
N GLY A 13 -6.66 2.05 0.87
CA GLY A 13 -6.42 3.47 0.55
C GLY A 13 -7.48 4.40 1.13
N LYS A 14 -8.74 3.96 1.18
CA LYS A 14 -9.81 4.70 1.85
C LYS A 14 -9.56 4.80 3.36
N ALA A 15 -9.27 3.68 4.01
CA ALA A 15 -8.99 3.66 5.44
C ALA A 15 -7.77 4.53 5.81
N ILE A 16 -6.72 4.51 4.98
CA ILE A 16 -5.56 5.41 5.15
C ILE A 16 -6.00 6.86 5.05
N ALA A 17 -6.75 7.24 4.01
CA ALA A 17 -7.21 8.60 3.81
C ALA A 17 -8.06 9.10 5.00
N GLU A 18 -9.01 8.29 5.45
CA GLU A 18 -9.87 8.59 6.59
C GLU A 18 -9.07 8.77 7.90
N LEU A 19 -8.03 7.94 8.12
CA LEU A 19 -7.16 8.09 9.29
C LEU A 19 -6.34 9.37 9.26
N PHE A 20 -5.81 9.76 8.10
CA PHE A 20 -5.10 11.03 7.96
C PHE A 20 -6.03 12.24 8.17
N LEU A 21 -7.24 12.21 7.63
CA LEU A 21 -8.25 13.25 7.82
C LEU A 21 -8.64 13.39 9.30
N ALA A 22 -8.87 12.26 9.99
CA ALA A 22 -9.16 12.26 11.43
C ALA A 22 -8.02 12.84 12.28
N ASN A 23 -6.79 12.86 11.77
CA ASN A 23 -5.63 13.50 12.39
C ASN A 23 -5.32 14.89 11.81
N HIS A 24 -6.33 15.56 11.25
CA HIS A 24 -6.27 16.93 10.76
C HIS A 24 -5.24 17.20 9.65
N HIS A 25 -4.97 16.20 8.80
CA HIS A 25 -4.17 16.39 7.60
C HIS A 25 -5.06 16.75 6.41
N THR A 26 -4.49 17.38 5.39
CA THR A 26 -5.16 17.59 4.11
C THR A 26 -4.81 16.43 3.18
N VAL A 27 -5.83 15.78 2.64
CA VAL A 27 -5.67 14.59 1.79
C VAL A 27 -6.15 14.88 0.37
N ILE A 28 -5.30 14.56 -0.59
CA ILE A 28 -5.65 14.50 -2.01
C ILE A 28 -5.67 13.02 -2.40
N GLY A 29 -6.83 12.54 -2.81
CA GLY A 29 -7.02 11.18 -3.29
C GLY A 29 -7.08 11.14 -4.81
N ILE A 30 -6.31 10.25 -5.45
CA ILE A 30 -6.45 9.94 -6.88
C ILE A 30 -7.05 8.55 -7.00
N ASP A 31 -8.20 8.43 -7.64
CA ASP A 31 -8.85 7.16 -7.94
C ASP A 31 -9.66 7.26 -9.24
N ARG A 32 -9.76 6.18 -9.98
CA ARG A 32 -10.63 6.11 -11.18
C ARG A 32 -12.10 5.98 -10.84
N GLN A 33 -12.42 5.53 -9.63
CA GLN A 33 -13.79 5.45 -9.12
C GLN A 33 -14.21 6.79 -8.52
N GLN A 34 -15.50 6.95 -8.27
CA GLN A 34 -16.05 8.13 -7.65
C GLN A 34 -15.62 8.28 -6.18
N ALA A 35 -15.61 9.52 -5.69
CA ALA A 35 -15.33 9.81 -4.29
C ALA A 35 -16.30 9.06 -3.36
N SER A 36 -15.76 8.40 -2.34
CA SER A 36 -16.53 7.76 -1.26
C SER A 36 -16.31 8.44 0.10
N ILE A 37 -15.43 9.44 0.15
CA ILE A 37 -15.08 10.21 1.35
C ILE A 37 -15.69 11.59 1.24
N VAL A 38 -16.37 12.03 2.30
CA VAL A 38 -16.93 13.38 2.42
C VAL A 38 -16.29 14.07 3.62
N ASP A 39 -15.32 14.95 3.37
CA ASP A 39 -14.61 15.71 4.39
C ASP A 39 -14.14 17.04 3.79
N ALA A 40 -14.13 18.11 4.58
CA ALA A 40 -13.72 19.45 4.12
C ALA A 40 -12.23 19.56 3.75
N HIS A 41 -11.39 18.65 4.27
CA HIS A 41 -9.95 18.58 4.02
C HIS A 41 -9.59 17.48 3.00
N TYR A 42 -10.58 16.87 2.36
CA TYR A 42 -10.39 15.87 1.30
C TYR A 42 -10.69 16.44 -0.08
N THR A 43 -9.76 16.23 -0.99
CA THR A 43 -9.96 16.53 -2.41
C THR A 43 -9.84 15.25 -3.22
N HIS A 44 -10.86 14.94 -4.01
CA HIS A 44 -10.86 13.79 -4.90
C HIS A 44 -10.50 14.18 -6.33
N ILE A 45 -9.59 13.46 -6.94
CA ILE A 45 -9.22 13.56 -8.36
C ILE A 45 -9.62 12.25 -9.03
N ALA A 46 -10.66 12.32 -9.86
CA ALA A 46 -11.11 11.16 -10.65
C ALA A 46 -10.18 10.98 -11.85
N ALA A 47 -9.21 10.07 -11.75
CA ALA A 47 -8.23 9.81 -12.80
C ALA A 47 -7.62 8.41 -12.66
N ASP A 48 -7.11 7.88 -13.79
CA ASP A 48 -6.34 6.63 -13.82
C ASP A 48 -4.84 6.96 -13.69
N ILE A 49 -4.18 6.35 -12.71
CA ILE A 49 -2.73 6.53 -12.51
C ILE A 49 -1.88 5.97 -13.65
N CYS A 50 -2.43 5.10 -14.48
CA CYS A 50 -1.76 4.60 -15.67
C CYS A 50 -1.64 5.68 -16.77
N ASP A 51 -2.55 6.65 -16.79
CA ASP A 51 -2.51 7.83 -17.67
C ASP A 51 -1.87 9.02 -16.94
N ILE A 52 -0.55 8.94 -16.75
CA ILE A 52 0.20 9.93 -15.98
C ILE A 52 0.10 11.35 -16.54
N ASP A 53 -0.11 11.49 -17.84
CA ASP A 53 -0.15 12.79 -18.51
C ASP A 53 -1.48 13.52 -18.22
N SER A 54 -2.55 12.80 -17.90
CA SER A 54 -3.85 13.37 -17.50
C SER A 54 -3.86 13.86 -16.05
N LEU A 55 -2.90 13.45 -15.23
CA LEU A 55 -2.86 13.83 -13.83
C LEU A 55 -2.47 15.30 -13.67
N PRO A 56 -3.15 16.07 -12.78
CA PRO A 56 -2.85 17.48 -12.55
C PRO A 56 -1.48 17.68 -11.89
N ALA A 57 -0.95 18.89 -11.96
CA ALA A 57 0.17 19.29 -11.12
C ALA A 57 -0.30 19.42 -9.66
N ILE A 58 0.45 18.83 -8.75
CA ILE A 58 0.21 18.91 -7.29
C ILE A 58 1.55 19.24 -6.65
N ASP A 59 1.65 20.48 -6.19
CA ASP A 59 2.86 20.97 -5.54
C ASP A 59 2.84 20.71 -4.04
N ASP A 60 4.03 20.73 -3.43
CA ASP A 60 4.23 20.67 -1.98
C ASP A 60 3.62 19.43 -1.31
N VAL A 61 3.67 18.29 -1.97
CA VAL A 61 3.32 17.00 -1.37
C VAL A 61 4.36 16.68 -0.28
N GLU A 62 3.88 16.48 0.95
CA GLU A 62 4.73 16.12 2.09
C GLU A 62 4.76 14.61 2.32
N VAL A 63 3.64 13.91 2.06
CA VAL A 63 3.55 12.45 2.14
C VAL A 63 2.91 11.91 0.88
N LEU A 64 3.54 10.92 0.26
CA LEU A 64 2.97 10.17 -0.86
C LEU A 64 2.69 8.73 -0.42
N VAL A 65 1.45 8.28 -0.60
CA VAL A 65 1.06 6.87 -0.41
C VAL A 65 0.64 6.28 -1.74
N ASN A 66 1.46 5.41 -2.29
CA ASN A 66 1.16 4.63 -3.47
C ASN A 66 0.41 3.37 -3.07
N ASN A 67 -0.92 3.40 -3.15
CA ASN A 67 -1.78 2.30 -2.75
C ASN A 67 -2.60 1.72 -3.92
N ALA A 68 -2.94 2.51 -4.93
CA ALA A 68 -3.70 2.00 -6.07
C ALA A 68 -3.03 0.76 -6.68
N GLY A 69 -3.82 -0.27 -6.91
CA GLY A 69 -3.33 -1.54 -7.43
C GLY A 69 -4.46 -2.44 -7.90
N THR A 70 -4.06 -3.49 -8.60
CA THR A 70 -4.94 -4.52 -9.14
C THR A 70 -4.37 -5.90 -8.80
N GLN A 71 -5.20 -6.92 -9.02
CA GLN A 71 -4.80 -8.32 -9.03
C GLN A 71 -5.49 -8.97 -10.24
N ASN A 72 -4.92 -8.69 -11.41
CA ASN A 72 -5.42 -9.15 -12.71
C ASN A 72 -4.29 -9.13 -13.75
N GLU A 73 -4.61 -9.23 -15.05
CA GLU A 73 -3.63 -9.24 -16.13
C GLU A 73 -2.92 -7.89 -16.40
N SER A 74 -3.20 -6.84 -15.61
CA SER A 74 -2.60 -5.50 -15.74
C SER A 74 -1.68 -5.15 -14.57
N ASP A 75 -1.24 -6.13 -13.81
CA ASP A 75 -0.55 -5.90 -12.53
C ASP A 75 0.80 -5.21 -12.70
N ILE A 76 1.58 -5.55 -13.70
CA ILE A 76 2.86 -4.87 -13.97
C ILE A 76 2.63 -3.40 -14.34
N ASP A 77 1.64 -3.10 -15.17
CA ASP A 77 1.40 -1.73 -15.62
C ASP A 77 0.86 -0.86 -14.48
N THR A 78 -0.10 -1.38 -13.71
CA THR A 78 -0.74 -0.62 -12.63
C THR A 78 0.10 -0.61 -11.36
N ASN A 79 0.49 -1.79 -10.84
CA ASN A 79 1.12 -1.90 -9.53
C ASN A 79 2.56 -1.43 -9.52
N LEU A 80 3.28 -1.50 -10.67
CA LEU A 80 4.69 -1.16 -10.73
C LEU A 80 4.96 0.05 -11.63
N LYS A 81 4.61 0.02 -12.91
CA LYS A 81 4.96 1.11 -13.83
C LYS A 81 4.26 2.42 -13.49
N ALA A 82 2.96 2.37 -13.18
CA ALA A 82 2.22 3.57 -12.80
C ALA A 82 2.70 4.10 -11.44
N LEU A 83 2.94 3.23 -10.46
CA LEU A 83 3.52 3.59 -9.16
C LEU A 83 4.87 4.33 -9.34
N ILE A 84 5.75 3.83 -10.19
CA ILE A 84 7.03 4.48 -10.50
C ILE A 84 6.77 5.88 -11.04
N ARG A 85 5.90 6.03 -12.05
CA ARG A 85 5.60 7.34 -12.67
C ARG A 85 4.98 8.32 -11.69
N VAL A 86 4.04 7.88 -10.85
CA VAL A 86 3.44 8.69 -9.77
C VAL A 86 4.52 9.16 -8.79
N THR A 87 5.42 8.26 -8.38
CA THR A 87 6.51 8.59 -7.47
C THR A 87 7.48 9.59 -8.09
N GLU A 88 7.87 9.42 -9.34
CA GLU A 88 8.74 10.37 -10.04
C GLU A 88 8.09 11.76 -10.17
N ARG A 89 6.79 11.82 -10.39
CA ARG A 89 6.05 13.07 -10.58
C ARG A 89 5.82 13.82 -9.27
N TYR A 90 5.46 13.13 -8.19
CA TYR A 90 5.00 13.78 -6.96
C TYR A 90 5.87 13.49 -5.73
N GLY A 91 6.69 12.45 -5.76
CA GLY A 91 7.45 12.01 -4.60
C GLY A 91 8.89 12.51 -4.56
N ILE A 92 9.50 12.85 -5.70
CA ILE A 92 10.92 13.26 -5.75
C ILE A 92 11.03 14.78 -5.75
N GLN A 93 10.71 15.40 -4.62
CA GLN A 93 10.72 16.87 -4.47
C GLN A 93 11.14 17.30 -3.05
N PRO A 94 11.61 18.55 -2.85
CA PRO A 94 12.16 18.98 -1.56
C PRO A 94 11.15 19.01 -0.40
N SER A 95 9.85 19.15 -0.67
CA SER A 95 8.80 19.15 0.34
C SER A 95 8.49 17.76 0.89
N ILE A 96 8.92 16.69 0.20
CA ILE A 96 8.62 15.33 0.61
C ILE A 96 9.27 14.99 1.97
N ARG A 97 8.52 14.34 2.83
CA ARG A 97 8.94 13.86 4.15
C ARG A 97 8.88 12.34 4.23
N SER A 98 7.89 11.73 3.57
CA SER A 98 7.78 10.28 3.56
C SER A 98 7.07 9.79 2.29
N ILE A 99 7.52 8.64 1.79
CA ILE A 99 6.86 7.89 0.73
C ILE A 99 6.56 6.49 1.26
N LEU A 100 5.33 6.04 1.08
CA LEU A 100 4.90 4.70 1.41
C LEU A 100 4.36 4.01 0.17
N ASN A 101 4.92 2.85 -0.14
CA ASN A 101 4.42 1.98 -1.19
C ASN A 101 3.65 0.81 -0.57
N ILE A 102 2.43 0.54 -1.03
CA ILE A 102 1.70 -0.65 -0.61
C ILE A 102 2.15 -1.82 -1.50
N GLY A 103 3.01 -2.64 -0.90
CA GLY A 103 3.49 -3.87 -1.48
C GLY A 103 2.51 -5.04 -1.28
N SER A 104 3.04 -6.21 -1.00
CA SER A 104 2.29 -7.41 -0.60
C SER A 104 3.25 -8.45 -0.02
N ALA A 105 2.78 -9.30 0.89
CA ALA A 105 3.48 -10.51 1.31
C ALA A 105 3.84 -11.40 0.10
N SER A 106 2.99 -11.42 -0.94
CA SER A 106 3.24 -12.15 -2.19
C SER A 106 4.50 -11.69 -2.93
N GLY A 107 4.92 -10.43 -2.76
CA GLY A 107 6.18 -9.93 -3.32
C GLY A 107 7.43 -10.55 -2.68
N HIS A 108 7.28 -11.14 -1.49
CA HIS A 108 8.34 -11.85 -0.79
C HIS A 108 8.30 -13.36 -1.04
N THR A 109 7.10 -13.94 -1.05
CA THR A 109 6.91 -15.39 -1.17
C THR A 109 6.93 -15.88 -2.62
N GLY A 110 6.49 -15.04 -3.56
CA GLY A 110 6.31 -15.42 -4.96
C GLY A 110 5.19 -16.44 -5.19
N ALA A 111 4.33 -16.67 -4.19
CA ALA A 111 3.25 -17.62 -4.28
C ALA A 111 2.06 -17.06 -5.08
N GLU A 112 1.46 -17.92 -5.94
CA GLU A 112 0.30 -17.60 -6.79
C GLU A 112 0.50 -16.35 -7.71
N PHE A 113 -0.43 -16.08 -8.58
CA PHE A 113 -0.52 -14.85 -9.39
C PHE A 113 0.82 -14.29 -9.91
N PRO A 114 1.46 -14.91 -10.91
CA PRO A 114 2.85 -14.62 -11.30
C PRO A 114 3.13 -13.14 -11.59
N GLU A 115 2.23 -12.47 -12.33
CA GLU A 115 2.42 -11.06 -12.69
C GLU A 115 2.24 -10.15 -11.47
N TYR A 116 1.28 -10.45 -10.60
CA TYR A 116 1.09 -9.74 -9.33
C TYR A 116 2.32 -9.85 -8.44
N CYS A 117 2.82 -11.06 -8.19
CA CYS A 117 4.02 -11.29 -7.40
C CYS A 117 5.23 -10.55 -7.97
N ALA A 118 5.43 -10.62 -9.28
CA ALA A 118 6.51 -9.91 -9.96
C ALA A 118 6.37 -8.38 -9.79
N SER A 119 5.15 -7.85 -9.92
CA SER A 119 4.87 -6.42 -9.72
C SER A 119 5.20 -5.98 -8.30
N LYS A 120 4.76 -6.75 -7.29
CA LYS A 120 4.98 -6.43 -5.87
C LYS A 120 6.43 -6.63 -5.42
N GLY A 121 7.14 -7.63 -5.97
CA GLY A 121 8.59 -7.76 -5.82
C GLY A 121 9.35 -6.56 -6.41
N GLY A 122 8.90 -6.07 -7.57
CA GLY A 122 9.42 -4.85 -8.18
C GLY A 122 9.21 -3.61 -7.30
N VAL A 123 8.04 -3.47 -6.65
CA VAL A 123 7.75 -2.38 -5.70
C VAL A 123 8.71 -2.41 -4.52
N ILE A 124 9.01 -3.59 -3.95
CA ILE A 124 9.97 -3.75 -2.85
C ILE A 124 11.38 -3.28 -3.27
N ALA A 125 11.82 -3.68 -4.45
CA ALA A 125 13.12 -3.26 -4.98
C ALA A 125 13.16 -1.75 -5.27
N TYR A 126 12.10 -1.20 -5.89
CA TYR A 126 11.98 0.22 -6.20
C TYR A 126 11.95 1.09 -4.94
N THR A 127 11.29 0.63 -3.86
CA THR A 127 11.28 1.32 -2.56
C THR A 127 12.68 1.63 -2.06
N LYS A 128 13.61 0.69 -2.16
CA LYS A 128 15.02 0.87 -1.74
C LYS A 128 15.72 1.92 -2.61
N ASN A 129 15.48 1.92 -3.91
CA ASN A 129 16.02 2.94 -4.82
C ASN A 129 15.51 4.35 -4.45
N VAL A 130 14.20 4.49 -4.22
CA VAL A 130 13.58 5.76 -3.85
C VAL A 130 14.12 6.26 -2.50
N ALA A 131 14.26 5.37 -1.51
CA ALA A 131 14.79 5.72 -0.18
C ALA A 131 16.16 6.41 -0.27
N LEU A 132 17.07 5.88 -1.10
CA LEU A 132 18.39 6.49 -1.33
C LEU A 132 18.28 7.88 -1.98
N ARG A 133 17.32 8.07 -2.87
CA ARG A 133 17.15 9.31 -3.64
C ARG A 133 16.50 10.44 -2.83
N VAL A 134 15.56 10.10 -1.93
CA VAL A 134 14.85 11.09 -1.09
C VAL A 134 15.62 11.40 0.19
N ALA A 135 16.61 10.61 0.57
CA ALA A 135 17.44 10.84 1.77
C ALA A 135 18.08 12.24 1.80
N LYS A 136 18.43 12.79 0.65
CA LYS A 136 18.95 14.17 0.55
C LYS A 136 17.96 15.26 1.01
N TYR A 137 16.67 14.92 1.10
CA TYR A 137 15.62 15.79 1.63
C TYR A 137 15.30 15.50 3.10
N GLY A 138 16.01 14.54 3.74
CA GLY A 138 15.69 14.04 5.07
C GLY A 138 14.42 13.18 5.11
N ALA A 139 13.97 12.69 3.95
CA ALA A 139 12.74 11.92 3.81
C ALA A 139 12.98 10.40 3.90
N THR A 140 11.93 9.68 4.29
CA THR A 140 11.93 8.21 4.31
C THR A 140 11.12 7.65 3.13
N CYS A 141 11.45 6.41 2.73
CA CYS A 141 10.64 5.65 1.80
C CYS A 141 10.63 4.17 2.24
N ASN A 142 9.44 3.62 2.49
CA ASN A 142 9.29 2.24 2.91
C ASN A 142 8.18 1.55 2.12
N SER A 143 8.17 0.21 2.13
CA SER A 143 7.07 -0.62 1.66
C SER A 143 6.31 -1.19 2.85
N LEU A 144 5.00 -1.14 2.82
CA LEU A 144 4.11 -1.86 3.71
C LEU A 144 3.49 -2.99 2.91
N ASP A 145 3.72 -4.22 3.35
CA ASP A 145 3.46 -5.43 2.58
C ASP A 145 2.41 -6.32 3.29
N PRO A 146 1.10 -6.01 3.13
CA PRO A 146 0.05 -6.79 3.75
C PRO A 146 -0.03 -8.22 3.19
N GLY A 147 -0.47 -9.17 4.05
CA GLY A 147 -1.06 -10.43 3.65
C GLY A 147 -2.55 -10.25 3.31
N GLY A 148 -3.39 -11.17 3.77
CA GLY A 148 -4.82 -11.07 3.61
C GLY A 148 -5.42 -9.87 4.36
N VAL A 149 -6.25 -9.08 3.67
CA VAL A 149 -6.96 -7.93 4.24
C VAL A 149 -8.44 -7.99 3.86
N VAL A 150 -9.31 -7.76 4.83
CA VAL A 150 -10.76 -7.71 4.63
C VAL A 150 -11.10 -6.44 3.83
N THR A 151 -11.27 -6.61 2.52
CA THR A 151 -11.59 -5.52 1.58
C THR A 151 -12.53 -6.02 0.49
N PRO A 152 -13.22 -5.12 -0.24
CA PRO A 152 -14.06 -5.52 -1.37
C PRO A 152 -13.31 -6.31 -2.46
N LEU A 153 -12.01 -6.09 -2.63
CA LEU A 153 -11.19 -6.83 -3.60
C LEU A 153 -11.15 -8.33 -3.30
N ASN A 154 -11.25 -8.70 -2.04
CA ASN A 154 -11.12 -10.06 -1.55
C ASN A 154 -12.47 -10.72 -1.18
N SER A 155 -13.62 -10.11 -1.59
CA SER A 155 -14.95 -10.62 -1.25
C SER A 155 -15.18 -12.07 -1.72
N CYS A 156 -14.70 -12.42 -2.92
CA CYS A 156 -14.86 -13.77 -3.48
C CYS A 156 -14.25 -14.87 -2.60
N VAL A 157 -13.19 -14.56 -1.85
CA VAL A 157 -12.57 -15.51 -0.91
C VAL A 157 -13.39 -15.59 0.38
N MET A 158 -13.85 -14.46 0.89
CA MET A 158 -14.61 -14.39 2.15
C MET A 158 -16.03 -14.99 2.03
N GLU A 159 -16.58 -15.01 0.82
CA GLU A 159 -17.91 -15.56 0.51
C GLU A 159 -17.91 -17.07 0.34
N ASP A 160 -16.74 -17.72 0.23
CA ASP A 160 -16.58 -19.18 0.22
C ASP A 160 -16.14 -19.69 1.61
N PRO A 161 -17.03 -20.29 2.42
CA PRO A 161 -16.69 -20.71 3.77
C PRO A 161 -15.60 -21.80 3.84
N ALA A 162 -15.52 -22.66 2.83
CA ALA A 162 -14.53 -23.75 2.81
C ALA A 162 -13.13 -23.18 2.50
N LEU A 163 -13.02 -22.34 1.48
CA LEU A 163 -11.78 -21.64 1.14
C LEU A 163 -11.34 -20.71 2.28
N TRP A 164 -12.29 -19.98 2.88
CA TRP A 164 -12.02 -19.13 4.03
C TRP A 164 -11.41 -19.91 5.19
N GLN A 165 -11.98 -21.08 5.52
CA GLN A 165 -11.46 -21.92 6.61
C GLN A 165 -10.05 -22.42 6.30
N GLU A 166 -9.80 -22.85 5.07
CA GLU A 166 -8.47 -23.32 4.65
C GLU A 166 -7.41 -22.21 4.78
N ILE A 167 -7.74 -20.99 4.37
CA ILE A 167 -6.86 -19.83 4.52
C ILE A 167 -6.63 -19.50 6.01
N MET A 168 -7.69 -19.56 6.83
CA MET A 168 -7.57 -19.32 8.27
C MET A 168 -6.68 -20.38 8.95
N ASP A 169 -6.69 -21.60 8.47
CA ASP A 169 -5.84 -22.66 9.00
C ASP A 169 -4.35 -22.40 8.70
N GLN A 170 -4.05 -21.73 7.60
CA GLN A 170 -2.71 -21.30 7.21
C GLN A 170 -2.30 -19.95 7.82
N THR A 171 -3.22 -19.18 8.39
CA THR A 171 -2.91 -17.91 9.02
C THR A 171 -2.75 -18.07 10.53
N PRO A 172 -1.56 -17.90 11.13
CA PRO A 172 -1.34 -18.10 12.57
C PRO A 172 -2.29 -17.31 13.47
N LEU A 173 -2.60 -16.05 13.13
CA LEU A 173 -3.58 -15.24 13.89
C LEU A 173 -5.04 -15.59 13.62
N LYS A 174 -5.32 -16.56 12.73
CA LYS A 174 -6.67 -17.07 12.42
C LYS A 174 -7.67 -15.99 11.97
N ARG A 175 -7.18 -14.94 11.40
CA ARG A 175 -7.95 -13.87 10.79
C ARG A 175 -7.09 -13.06 9.82
N TRP A 176 -7.73 -12.41 8.87
CA TRP A 176 -7.11 -11.36 8.09
C TRP A 176 -7.10 -10.02 8.83
N ALA A 177 -6.25 -9.11 8.41
CA ALA A 177 -6.24 -7.75 8.91
C ALA A 177 -7.48 -6.97 8.43
N THR A 178 -7.90 -5.97 9.19
CA THR A 178 -8.82 -4.96 8.68
C THR A 178 -8.06 -3.89 7.90
N ALA A 179 -8.76 -3.13 7.06
CA ALA A 179 -8.14 -2.02 6.34
C ALA A 179 -7.62 -0.93 7.30
N GLU A 180 -8.29 -0.74 8.45
CA GLU A 180 -7.90 0.21 9.50
C GLU A 180 -6.62 -0.21 10.21
N GLU A 181 -6.39 -1.52 10.43
CA GLU A 181 -5.13 -2.02 10.99
C GLU A 181 -3.97 -1.73 10.05
N ILE A 182 -4.15 -1.89 8.75
CA ILE A 182 -3.14 -1.51 7.75
C ILE A 182 -2.94 0.01 7.70
N ALA A 183 -4.01 0.78 7.84
CA ALA A 183 -3.92 2.25 7.90
C ALA A 183 -3.11 2.74 9.11
N GLN A 184 -3.19 2.08 10.28
CA GLN A 184 -2.36 2.41 11.44
C GLN A 184 -0.87 2.22 11.15
N TRP A 185 -0.50 1.15 10.47
CA TRP A 185 0.89 0.94 10.03
C TRP A 185 1.32 2.00 9.01
N ALA A 186 0.46 2.35 8.08
CA ALA A 186 0.74 3.41 7.10
C ALA A 186 0.99 4.76 7.80
N TYR A 187 0.16 5.10 8.78
CA TYR A 187 0.31 6.32 9.57
C TYR A 187 1.62 6.31 10.37
N PHE A 188 1.92 5.21 11.05
CA PHE A 188 3.18 5.06 11.79
C PHE A 188 4.39 5.26 10.87
N LEU A 189 4.43 4.60 9.72
CA LEU A 189 5.57 4.63 8.80
C LEU A 189 5.78 6.00 8.13
N THR A 190 4.72 6.79 8.01
CA THR A 190 4.78 8.08 7.28
C THR A 190 4.80 9.32 8.18
N VAL A 191 4.22 9.23 9.39
CA VAL A 191 4.07 10.38 10.28
C VAL A 191 4.96 10.25 11.52
N THR A 192 4.97 9.07 12.15
CA THR A 192 5.70 8.85 13.40
C THR A 192 7.15 8.45 13.17
N ASN A 193 7.39 7.63 12.15
CA ASN A 193 8.72 7.16 11.79
C ASN A 193 9.56 8.29 11.18
N GLY A 194 10.77 8.48 11.68
CA GLY A 194 11.72 9.44 11.15
C GLY A 194 13.09 8.86 10.79
N PHE A 195 13.29 7.53 10.96
CA PHE A 195 14.62 6.92 10.77
C PHE A 195 14.62 5.61 9.99
N CYS A 196 13.55 4.83 10.04
CA CYS A 196 13.41 3.62 9.24
C CYS A 196 13.15 4.01 7.78
N THR A 197 14.05 3.62 6.87
CA THR A 197 13.93 3.88 5.44
C THR A 197 14.49 2.73 4.61
N GLY A 198 13.95 2.51 3.41
CA GLY A 198 14.33 1.42 2.51
C GLY A 198 13.89 0.04 2.98
N GLN A 199 12.97 -0.04 3.93
CA GLN A 199 12.53 -1.31 4.50
C GLN A 199 11.19 -1.76 3.90
N SER A 200 10.99 -3.08 3.94
CA SER A 200 9.74 -3.75 3.60
C SER A 200 9.18 -4.37 4.88
N ILE A 201 8.01 -3.91 5.29
CA ILE A 201 7.36 -4.33 6.53
C ILE A 201 6.18 -5.24 6.20
N VAL A 202 6.35 -6.54 6.43
CA VAL A 202 5.29 -7.54 6.22
C VAL A 202 4.31 -7.48 7.40
N VAL A 203 3.01 -7.39 7.07
CA VAL A 203 1.89 -7.37 8.03
C VAL A 203 0.85 -8.37 7.55
N ASP A 204 1.00 -9.63 7.91
CA ASP A 204 0.28 -10.76 7.32
C ASP A 204 -0.28 -11.77 8.34
N GLY A 205 -0.29 -11.43 9.62
CA GLY A 205 -0.76 -12.35 10.66
C GLY A 205 0.12 -13.59 10.85
N GLY A 206 1.35 -13.56 10.31
CA GLY A 206 2.33 -14.65 10.40
C GLY A 206 2.25 -15.66 9.25
N GLU A 207 1.41 -15.42 8.25
CA GLU A 207 1.17 -16.36 7.13
C GLU A 207 2.47 -16.69 6.37
N SER A 208 3.28 -15.70 6.03
CA SER A 208 4.52 -15.90 5.25
C SER A 208 5.64 -16.60 5.99
N ILE A 209 5.56 -16.68 7.32
CA ILE A 209 6.56 -17.36 8.15
C ILE A 209 6.11 -18.73 8.66
N LEU A 210 4.88 -19.14 8.32
CA LEU A 210 4.37 -20.45 8.69
C LEU A 210 5.22 -21.53 8.03
N SER A 211 5.91 -22.32 8.85
CA SER A 211 6.68 -23.47 8.40
C SER A 211 6.29 -24.70 9.21
N HIS A 212 6.18 -25.85 8.55
CA HIS A 212 6.02 -27.14 9.21
C HIS A 212 7.38 -27.59 9.75
N PHE A 213 7.79 -27.02 10.88
CA PHE A 213 9.00 -27.46 11.55
C PHE A 213 8.72 -28.74 12.33
N VAL A 214 9.40 -29.81 11.94
CA VAL A 214 9.28 -31.12 12.61
C VAL A 214 10.51 -31.33 13.49
N TRP A 215 10.25 -31.49 14.79
CA TRP A 215 11.29 -31.81 15.78
C TRP A 215 10.85 -33.05 16.56
N PRO A 216 11.76 -33.97 16.92
CA PRO A 216 11.42 -35.09 17.79
C PRO A 216 10.86 -34.58 19.12
N GLU A 217 9.72 -35.14 19.54
CA GLU A 217 9.19 -34.90 20.87
C GLU A 217 10.22 -35.37 21.91
N SER A 218 10.56 -34.52 22.86
CA SER A 218 11.46 -34.81 23.97
C SER A 218 10.77 -35.58 25.10
#